data_acc24b4b875a245e1b10fbd6fdf98651
#
_entry.id   acc24b4b875a245e1b10fbd6fdf98651
#
_cell.length_a   1.000
_cell.length_b   1.000
_cell.length_c   1.000
_cell.angle_alpha   90.00
_cell.angle_beta   90.00
_cell.angle_gamma   90.00
#
_symmetry.space_group_name_H-M   'P 1'
#
loop_
_entity.id
_entity.type
_entity.pdbx_description
1 polymer ?
#
loop_
_entity_poly.entity_id
_entity_poly.type
_entity_poly.pdbx_seq_one_letter_code
_entity_poly.pdbx_strand_id
1 'polypeptide(L)'
;MDEVTRMSITKRARKEASDEEEFNTMIGDIESGFALSPLTGQIVAIGVLDADSMKGAVYFQAPEAKINETEKNNIKLIPASEADMLNRFWEIAKNSSEFIGFNSRGFDAPFLIARSAINGIQPTVDLMSDRYGRFGVKHTDLYDQLSFYGASRFAHGSLHMWCRALGIKSPKESGVKGDDVGNLFREGKFLDIAKYNMGDIIATKELYDKWTRYFRFS
;
A
#
# COMPACT_ATOMS: atom_id res chain seq x y z
N MET A 1 -2.08 15.44 -13.19
CA MET A 1 -2.96 16.50 -12.62
C MET A 1 -3.17 17.52 -13.70
N ASP A 2 -4.41 17.91 -13.95
CA ASP A 2 -4.72 18.95 -14.95
C ASP A 2 -4.29 20.34 -14.47
N GLU A 3 -4.16 21.26 -15.44
CA GLU A 3 -3.64 22.61 -15.19
C GLU A 3 -4.58 23.44 -14.28
N VAL A 4 -5.90 23.21 -14.38
CA VAL A 4 -6.90 23.93 -13.58
C VAL A 4 -6.77 23.56 -12.10
N THR A 5 -6.65 22.28 -11.80
CA THR A 5 -6.44 21.78 -10.44
C THR A 5 -5.13 22.32 -9.86
N ARG A 6 -4.03 22.26 -10.64
CA ARG A 6 -2.73 22.80 -10.24
C ARG A 6 -2.78 24.29 -9.93
N MET A 7 -3.42 25.09 -10.81
CA MET A 7 -3.58 26.53 -10.59
C MET A 7 -4.40 26.84 -9.33
N SER A 8 -5.49 26.10 -9.11
CA SER A 8 -6.35 26.31 -7.93
C SER A 8 -5.60 26.09 -6.62
N ILE A 9 -4.80 25.03 -6.55
CA ILE A 9 -4.00 24.65 -5.39
C ILE A 9 -2.87 25.65 -5.15
N THR A 10 -2.12 25.98 -6.20
CA THR A 10 -1.05 26.99 -6.11
C THR A 10 -1.59 28.34 -5.64
N LYS A 11 -2.77 28.75 -6.15
CA LYS A 11 -3.42 29.99 -5.73
C LYS A 11 -3.85 29.96 -4.25
N ARG A 12 -4.30 28.81 -3.76
CA ARG A 12 -4.66 28.64 -2.36
C ARG A 12 -3.43 28.69 -1.46
N ALA A 13 -2.39 27.90 -1.77
CA ALA A 13 -1.13 27.88 -1.02
C ALA A 13 -0.50 29.29 -0.96
N ARG A 14 -0.53 30.04 -2.10
CA ARG A 14 0.00 31.41 -2.14
C ARG A 14 -0.77 32.39 -1.27
N LYS A 15 -2.06 32.13 -1.01
CA LYS A 15 -2.90 32.97 -0.15
C LYS A 15 -2.68 32.72 1.35
N GLU A 16 -2.32 31.49 1.69
CA GLU A 16 -2.18 31.01 3.06
C GLU A 16 -0.74 31.14 3.56
N ALA A 17 0.26 31.07 2.67
CA ALA A 17 1.68 31.17 3.02
C ALA A 17 2.07 32.62 3.39
N SER A 18 2.82 32.75 4.48
CA SER A 18 3.39 34.02 4.96
C SER A 18 4.66 34.45 4.23
N ASP A 19 5.42 33.47 3.71
CA ASP A 19 6.65 33.68 2.95
C ASP A 19 6.85 32.60 1.86
N GLU A 20 7.97 32.67 1.14
CA GLU A 20 8.30 31.76 0.04
C GLU A 20 8.70 30.35 0.54
N GLU A 21 9.30 30.25 1.72
CA GLU A 21 9.70 28.97 2.32
C GLU A 21 8.47 28.18 2.78
N GLU A 22 7.54 28.85 3.44
CA GLU A 22 6.25 28.27 3.81
C GLU A 22 5.44 27.86 2.58
N PHE A 23 5.40 28.70 1.54
CA PHE A 23 4.74 28.38 0.28
C PHE A 23 5.31 27.10 -0.36
N ASN A 24 6.63 26.97 -0.46
CA ASN A 24 7.27 25.80 -1.02
C ASN A 24 7.03 24.54 -0.17
N THR A 25 7.01 24.68 1.14
CA THR A 25 6.66 23.58 2.06
C THR A 25 5.21 23.14 1.84
N MET A 26 4.27 24.08 1.80
CA MET A 26 2.85 23.77 1.54
C MET A 26 2.64 23.08 0.18
N ILE A 27 3.33 23.52 -0.87
CA ILE A 27 3.26 22.88 -2.20
C ILE A 27 3.81 21.45 -2.11
N GLY A 28 4.94 21.23 -1.43
CA GLY A 28 5.51 19.90 -1.23
C GLY A 28 4.58 18.94 -0.49
N ASP A 29 3.93 19.41 0.58
CA ASP A 29 2.95 18.63 1.35
C ASP A 29 1.71 18.29 0.50
N ILE A 30 1.22 19.24 -0.28
CA ILE A 30 0.09 19.04 -1.17
C ILE A 30 0.45 18.04 -2.28
N GLU A 31 1.62 18.16 -2.89
CA GLU A 31 2.10 17.22 -3.93
C GLU A 31 2.29 15.80 -3.36
N SER A 32 2.78 15.69 -2.13
CA SER A 32 2.88 14.40 -1.42
C SER A 32 1.49 13.80 -1.17
N GLY A 33 0.51 14.62 -0.78
CA GLY A 33 -0.87 14.19 -0.60
C GLY A 33 -1.51 13.68 -1.90
N PHE A 34 -1.13 14.22 -3.05
CA PHE A 34 -1.64 13.75 -4.35
C PHE A 34 -1.18 12.32 -4.69
N ALA A 35 0.01 11.93 -4.28
CA ALA A 35 0.50 10.58 -4.49
C ALA A 35 -0.31 9.54 -3.70
N LEU A 36 -0.90 9.95 -2.57
CA LEU A 36 -1.73 9.11 -1.71
C LEU A 36 -3.21 9.08 -2.10
N SER A 37 -3.64 9.88 -3.08
CA SER A 37 -5.01 9.87 -3.60
C SER A 37 -5.10 9.02 -4.87
N PRO A 38 -6.04 8.06 -4.96
CA PRO A 38 -6.20 7.26 -6.17
C PRO A 38 -6.67 8.07 -7.39
N LEU A 39 -7.18 9.29 -7.18
CA LEU A 39 -7.63 10.16 -8.26
C LEU A 39 -6.48 10.90 -8.95
N THR A 40 -5.37 11.09 -8.26
CA THR A 40 -4.22 11.88 -8.71
C THR A 40 -2.92 11.08 -8.72
N GLY A 41 -2.81 10.07 -7.87
CA GLY A 41 -1.66 9.16 -7.80
C GLY A 41 -1.82 7.95 -8.72
N GLN A 42 -0.77 7.13 -8.76
CA GLN A 42 -0.73 5.84 -9.45
C GLN A 42 -0.22 4.75 -8.50
N ILE A 43 -0.62 3.51 -8.77
CA ILE A 43 -0.02 2.37 -8.09
C ILE A 43 1.36 2.10 -8.69
N VAL A 44 2.40 2.20 -7.89
CA VAL A 44 3.78 1.96 -8.33
C VAL A 44 4.27 0.56 -7.99
N ALA A 45 3.66 -0.11 -7.00
CA ALA A 45 3.91 -1.51 -6.67
C ALA A 45 2.68 -2.17 -6.03
N ILE A 46 2.48 -3.47 -6.34
CA ILE A 46 1.49 -4.35 -5.68
C ILE A 46 2.22 -5.61 -5.25
N GLY A 47 2.27 -5.85 -3.95
CA GLY A 47 2.79 -7.08 -3.38
C GLY A 47 1.68 -8.04 -2.98
N VAL A 48 1.82 -9.31 -3.33
CA VAL A 48 0.94 -10.40 -2.92
C VAL A 48 1.78 -11.55 -2.38
N LEU A 49 1.34 -12.13 -1.27
CA LEU A 49 2.01 -13.25 -0.61
C LEU A 49 0.97 -14.26 -0.17
N ASP A 50 1.12 -15.49 -0.59
CA ASP A 50 0.37 -16.60 -0.04
C ASP A 50 0.90 -16.92 1.37
N ALA A 51 0.02 -16.79 2.37
CA ALA A 51 0.40 -16.84 3.77
C ALA A 51 0.79 -18.26 4.24
N ASP A 52 0.34 -19.30 3.54
CA ASP A 52 0.61 -20.69 3.88
C ASP A 52 1.91 -21.17 3.24
N SER A 53 2.08 -20.92 1.95
CA SER A 53 3.26 -21.40 1.18
C SER A 53 4.46 -20.45 1.25
N MET A 54 4.27 -19.22 1.68
CA MET A 54 5.29 -18.14 1.65
C MET A 54 5.80 -17.84 0.24
N LYS A 55 5.01 -18.13 -0.79
CA LYS A 55 5.31 -17.79 -2.17
C LYS A 55 4.54 -16.53 -2.56
N GLY A 56 5.17 -15.67 -3.35
CA GLY A 56 4.52 -14.42 -3.71
C GLY A 56 5.14 -13.72 -4.91
N ALA A 57 4.61 -12.54 -5.19
CA ALA A 57 5.15 -11.63 -6.19
C ALA A 57 4.98 -10.19 -5.74
N VAL A 58 5.91 -9.35 -6.13
CA VAL A 58 5.77 -7.90 -6.15
C VAL A 58 5.82 -7.46 -7.60
N TYR A 59 4.71 -6.98 -8.09
CA TYR A 59 4.61 -6.31 -9.37
C TYR A 59 4.93 -4.84 -9.16
N PHE A 60 5.75 -4.24 -10.03
CA PHE A 60 6.17 -2.84 -9.85
C PHE A 60 6.36 -2.13 -11.17
N GLN A 61 6.07 -0.85 -11.21
CA GLN A 61 6.33 -0.03 -12.37
C GLN A 61 7.82 0.25 -12.54
N ALA A 62 8.31 0.12 -13.77
CA ALA A 62 9.68 0.44 -14.16
C ALA A 62 9.68 1.04 -15.58
N PRO A 63 9.07 2.23 -15.78
CA PRO A 63 8.95 2.82 -17.10
C PRO A 63 10.34 3.04 -17.72
N GLU A 64 10.46 2.67 -19.00
CA GLU A 64 11.68 2.81 -19.81
C GLU A 64 12.92 2.05 -19.30
N ALA A 65 12.83 1.40 -18.13
CA ALA A 65 13.93 0.64 -17.57
C ALA A 65 13.91 -0.81 -18.04
N LYS A 66 15.06 -1.33 -18.47
CA LYS A 66 15.25 -2.74 -18.82
C LYS A 66 15.56 -3.56 -17.56
N ILE A 67 14.56 -3.80 -16.74
CA ILE A 67 14.68 -4.63 -15.53
C ILE A 67 14.07 -5.99 -15.82
N ASN A 68 14.84 -7.05 -15.60
CA ASN A 68 14.34 -8.42 -15.71
C ASN A 68 13.64 -8.85 -14.40
N GLU A 69 12.77 -9.86 -14.52
CA GLU A 69 12.22 -10.56 -13.37
C GLU A 69 13.36 -11.11 -12.51
N THR A 70 13.24 -10.94 -11.20
CA THR A 70 14.17 -11.52 -10.22
C THR A 70 13.37 -12.19 -9.10
N GLU A 71 14.01 -13.09 -8.34
CA GLU A 71 13.37 -13.78 -7.22
C GLU A 71 14.25 -13.67 -5.97
N LYS A 72 13.61 -13.42 -4.83
CA LYS A 72 14.25 -13.42 -3.51
C LYS A 72 13.25 -13.91 -2.46
N ASN A 73 13.68 -14.85 -1.60
CA ASN A 73 12.83 -15.41 -0.54
C ASN A 73 11.49 -16.01 -1.05
N ASN A 74 11.51 -16.70 -2.19
CA ASN A 74 10.33 -17.23 -2.90
C ASN A 74 9.33 -16.15 -3.35
N ILE A 75 9.76 -14.91 -3.41
CA ILE A 75 8.96 -13.78 -3.90
C ILE A 75 9.58 -13.26 -5.19
N LYS A 76 8.82 -13.26 -6.24
CA LYS A 76 9.22 -12.74 -7.54
C LYS A 76 9.05 -11.22 -7.59
N LEU A 77 10.04 -10.52 -8.12
CA LEU A 77 9.97 -9.09 -8.42
C LEU A 77 9.77 -8.93 -9.92
N ILE A 78 8.61 -8.46 -10.34
CA ILE A 78 8.17 -8.49 -11.74
C ILE A 78 7.83 -7.08 -12.21
N PRO A 79 8.60 -6.52 -13.15
CA PRO A 79 8.22 -5.26 -13.79
C PRO A 79 6.89 -5.39 -14.55
N ALA A 80 5.99 -4.43 -14.36
CA ALA A 80 4.69 -4.45 -15.00
C ALA A 80 4.12 -3.03 -15.12
N SER A 81 3.20 -2.79 -16.05
CA SER A 81 2.40 -1.57 -16.06
C SER A 81 1.37 -1.56 -14.93
N GLU A 82 0.82 -0.39 -14.59
CA GLU A 82 -0.25 -0.32 -13.58
C GLU A 82 -1.44 -1.21 -13.94
N ALA A 83 -1.85 -1.19 -15.20
CA ALA A 83 -2.95 -2.01 -15.68
C ALA A 83 -2.66 -3.52 -15.57
N ASP A 84 -1.44 -3.95 -15.90
CA ASP A 84 -1.04 -5.35 -15.76
C ASP A 84 -0.97 -5.79 -14.29
N MET A 85 -0.47 -4.92 -13.40
CA MET A 85 -0.46 -5.19 -11.96
C MET A 85 -1.86 -5.39 -11.41
N LEU A 86 -2.80 -4.51 -11.80
CA LEU A 86 -4.20 -4.61 -11.39
C LEU A 86 -4.87 -5.88 -11.92
N ASN A 87 -4.70 -6.21 -13.21
CA ASN A 87 -5.24 -7.45 -13.78
C ASN A 87 -4.72 -8.69 -13.06
N ARG A 88 -3.40 -8.77 -12.82
CA ARG A 88 -2.79 -9.89 -12.09
C ARG A 88 -3.27 -9.98 -10.64
N PHE A 89 -3.42 -8.85 -9.97
CA PHE A 89 -3.98 -8.80 -8.63
C PHE A 89 -5.41 -9.37 -8.61
N TRP A 90 -6.28 -8.95 -9.51
CA TRP A 90 -7.67 -9.42 -9.53
C TRP A 90 -7.82 -10.89 -9.93
N GLU A 91 -6.91 -11.41 -10.77
CA GLU A 91 -6.85 -12.85 -11.07
C GLU A 91 -6.50 -13.68 -9.82
N ILE A 92 -5.53 -13.22 -9.02
CA ILE A 92 -5.17 -13.86 -7.75
C ILE A 92 -6.32 -13.71 -6.75
N ALA A 93 -6.89 -12.53 -6.64
CA ALA A 93 -7.97 -12.20 -5.73
C ALA A 93 -9.19 -13.09 -5.92
N LYS A 94 -9.56 -13.38 -7.16
CA LYS A 94 -10.70 -14.26 -7.52
C LYS A 94 -10.61 -15.65 -6.88
N ASN A 95 -9.39 -16.14 -6.64
CA ASN A 95 -9.13 -17.48 -6.12
C ASN A 95 -8.73 -17.48 -4.64
N SER A 96 -8.75 -16.31 -4.00
CA SER A 96 -8.34 -16.16 -2.60
C SER A 96 -9.56 -16.25 -1.68
N SER A 97 -9.42 -16.99 -0.57
CA SER A 97 -10.47 -17.15 0.43
C SER A 97 -10.47 -16.07 1.51
N GLU A 98 -9.30 -15.46 1.75
CA GLU A 98 -9.10 -14.41 2.74
C GLU A 98 -8.04 -13.41 2.25
N PHE A 99 -8.27 -12.13 2.52
CA PHE A 99 -7.28 -11.06 2.33
C PHE A 99 -6.78 -10.62 3.69
N ILE A 100 -5.47 -10.45 3.79
CA ILE A 100 -4.81 -9.99 5.01
C ILE A 100 -4.00 -8.76 4.65
N GLY A 101 -4.20 -7.68 5.39
CA GLY A 101 -3.46 -6.44 5.20
C GLY A 101 -3.32 -5.65 6.50
N PHE A 102 -2.60 -4.56 6.44
CA PHE A 102 -2.47 -3.61 7.54
C PHE A 102 -2.97 -2.24 7.12
N ASN A 103 -4.06 -1.75 7.71
CA ASN A 103 -4.80 -0.56 7.30
C ASN A 103 -5.26 -0.62 5.83
N SER A 104 -5.42 -1.83 5.32
CA SER A 104 -5.72 -2.08 3.92
C SER A 104 -7.15 -1.68 3.54
N ARG A 105 -8.09 -1.75 4.49
CA ARG A 105 -9.45 -1.24 4.30
C ARG A 105 -9.51 0.29 4.28
N GLY A 106 -8.57 0.95 4.96
CA GLY A 106 -8.45 2.40 4.98
C GLY A 106 -7.69 2.98 3.79
N PHE A 107 -6.87 2.19 3.13
CA PHE A 107 -5.98 2.67 2.07
C PHE A 107 -5.93 1.76 0.83
N ASP A 108 -5.36 0.55 0.95
CA ASP A 108 -5.04 -0.29 -0.22
C ASP A 108 -6.29 -0.71 -1.01
N ALA A 109 -7.34 -1.19 -0.35
CA ALA A 109 -8.52 -1.70 -1.02
C ALA A 109 -9.30 -0.59 -1.77
N PRO A 110 -9.61 0.58 -1.17
CA PRO A 110 -10.19 1.70 -1.90
C PRO A 110 -9.31 2.20 -3.05
N PHE A 111 -7.99 2.22 -2.86
CA PHE A 111 -7.04 2.64 -3.88
C PHE A 111 -7.05 1.68 -5.08
N LEU A 112 -6.96 0.36 -4.84
CA LEU A 112 -7.05 -0.68 -5.86
C LEU A 112 -8.35 -0.58 -6.65
N ILE A 113 -9.50 -0.44 -5.98
CA ILE A 113 -10.82 -0.34 -6.61
C ILE A 113 -10.91 0.92 -7.49
N ALA A 114 -10.52 2.07 -6.96
CA ALA A 114 -10.59 3.33 -7.72
C ALA A 114 -9.63 3.34 -8.92
N ARG A 115 -8.39 2.87 -8.74
CA ARG A 115 -7.43 2.77 -9.86
C ARG A 115 -7.86 1.75 -10.90
N SER A 116 -8.52 0.67 -10.49
CA SER A 116 -9.10 -0.30 -11.43
C SER A 116 -10.16 0.35 -12.30
N ALA A 117 -11.08 1.11 -11.70
CA ALA A 117 -12.10 1.85 -12.46
C ALA A 117 -11.49 2.86 -13.44
N ILE A 118 -10.45 3.60 -13.02
CA ILE A 118 -9.72 4.56 -13.87
C ILE A 118 -9.03 3.87 -15.05
N ASN A 119 -8.52 2.64 -14.85
CA ASN A 119 -7.88 1.83 -15.89
C ASN A 119 -8.87 0.96 -16.69
N GLY A 120 -10.19 1.08 -16.46
CA GLY A 120 -11.22 0.28 -17.14
C GLY A 120 -11.20 -1.21 -16.76
N ILE A 121 -10.70 -1.55 -15.59
CA ILE A 121 -10.57 -2.92 -15.07
C ILE A 121 -11.66 -3.17 -14.04
N GLN A 122 -12.42 -4.26 -14.22
CA GLN A 122 -13.46 -4.64 -13.29
C GLN A 122 -12.89 -5.47 -12.13
N PRO A 123 -13.07 -5.05 -10.86
CA PRO A 123 -12.76 -5.88 -9.69
C PRO A 123 -13.50 -7.23 -9.73
N THR A 124 -12.81 -8.30 -9.37
CA THR A 124 -13.38 -9.67 -9.37
C THR A 124 -13.99 -10.08 -8.03
N VAL A 125 -13.64 -9.35 -6.96
CA VAL A 125 -14.14 -9.58 -5.60
C VAL A 125 -14.38 -8.24 -4.90
N ASP A 126 -15.32 -8.23 -3.97
CA ASP A 126 -15.56 -7.07 -3.10
C ASP A 126 -14.61 -7.08 -1.90
N LEU A 127 -13.52 -6.29 -2.01
CA LEU A 127 -12.57 -6.10 -0.91
C LEU A 127 -13.14 -5.25 0.24
N MET A 128 -14.25 -4.56 0.01
CA MET A 128 -14.89 -3.69 1.00
C MET A 128 -16.15 -4.32 1.62
N SER A 129 -16.35 -5.64 1.42
CA SER A 129 -17.40 -6.43 2.05
C SER A 129 -17.45 -6.25 3.58
N ASP A 130 -18.34 -6.94 4.26
CA ASP A 130 -18.56 -6.75 5.71
C ASP A 130 -17.26 -6.66 6.53
N ARG A 131 -17.07 -5.51 7.19
CA ARG A 131 -15.87 -5.20 8.00
C ARG A 131 -15.62 -6.22 9.11
N TYR A 132 -16.67 -6.86 9.59
CA TYR A 132 -16.58 -7.86 10.66
C TYR A 132 -16.49 -9.30 10.14
N GLY A 133 -16.38 -9.49 8.82
CA GLY A 133 -16.15 -10.80 8.20
C GLY A 133 -17.32 -11.79 8.30
N ARG A 134 -18.54 -11.30 8.50
CA ARG A 134 -19.75 -12.13 8.60
C ARG A 134 -20.30 -12.55 7.23
N PHE A 135 -20.07 -11.76 6.21
CA PHE A 135 -20.58 -11.97 4.85
C PHE A 135 -19.51 -11.59 3.81
N GLY A 136 -19.57 -12.25 2.65
CA GLY A 136 -18.66 -11.99 1.54
C GLY A 136 -17.26 -12.57 1.75
N VAL A 137 -16.30 -12.08 0.99
CA VAL A 137 -14.89 -12.49 1.12
C VAL A 137 -14.31 -11.94 2.41
N LYS A 138 -13.62 -12.78 3.15
CA LYS A 138 -13.00 -12.37 4.41
C LYS A 138 -11.84 -11.43 4.15
N HIS A 139 -11.87 -10.25 4.78
CA HIS A 139 -10.79 -9.28 4.74
C HIS A 139 -10.35 -8.93 6.17
N THR A 140 -9.25 -9.53 6.60
CA THR A 140 -8.65 -9.31 7.91
C THR A 140 -7.69 -8.13 7.84
N ASP A 141 -8.18 -6.96 8.23
CA ASP A 141 -7.34 -5.77 8.39
C ASP A 141 -6.72 -5.77 9.79
N LEU A 142 -5.40 -5.97 9.87
CA LEU A 142 -4.69 -6.07 11.13
C LEU A 142 -4.71 -4.76 11.94
N TYR A 143 -4.84 -3.61 11.28
CA TYR A 143 -5.04 -2.34 12.00
C TYR A 143 -6.37 -2.34 12.75
N ASP A 144 -7.46 -2.77 12.11
CA ASP A 144 -8.76 -2.91 12.76
C ASP A 144 -8.71 -3.92 13.91
N GLN A 145 -8.10 -5.07 13.67
CA GLN A 145 -8.01 -6.14 14.67
C GLN A 145 -7.21 -5.73 15.90
N LEU A 146 -6.04 -5.13 15.69
CA LEU A 146 -5.13 -4.73 16.77
C LEU A 146 -5.58 -3.48 17.51
N SER A 147 -6.37 -2.61 16.87
CA SER A 147 -7.02 -1.48 17.53
C SER A 147 -8.36 -1.86 18.18
N PHE A 148 -8.76 -3.14 18.09
CA PHE A 148 -10.09 -3.62 18.52
C PHE A 148 -11.22 -2.81 17.87
N TYR A 149 -11.10 -2.60 16.54
CA TYR A 149 -12.01 -1.77 15.74
C TYR A 149 -12.14 -0.33 16.25
N GLY A 150 -11.04 0.22 16.76
CA GLY A 150 -10.97 1.58 17.27
C GLY A 150 -11.40 1.73 18.74
N ALA A 151 -11.71 0.63 19.43
CA ALA A 151 -12.07 0.68 20.86
C ALA A 151 -10.87 1.08 21.75
N SER A 152 -9.66 0.74 21.35
CA SER A 152 -8.44 1.14 22.05
C SER A 152 -7.91 2.49 21.56
N ARG A 153 -7.92 3.51 22.42
CA ARG A 153 -7.39 4.85 22.09
C ARG A 153 -5.87 4.87 21.86
N PHE A 154 -5.14 3.88 22.37
CA PHE A 154 -3.68 3.84 22.36
C PHE A 154 -3.10 2.80 21.38
N ALA A 155 -3.93 1.99 20.74
CA ALA A 155 -3.49 0.95 19.80
C ALA A 155 -3.42 1.44 18.33
N HIS A 156 -3.32 2.74 18.10
CA HIS A 156 -3.20 3.35 16.78
C HIS A 156 -1.73 3.43 16.35
N GLY A 157 -1.08 2.27 16.21
CA GLY A 157 0.32 2.19 15.77
C GLY A 157 0.43 1.91 14.27
N SER A 158 1.51 2.40 13.64
CA SER A 158 1.88 1.97 12.29
C SER A 158 2.35 0.51 12.27
N LEU A 159 2.41 -0.11 11.09
CA LEU A 159 3.00 -1.45 10.91
C LEU A 159 4.39 -1.54 11.56
N HIS A 160 5.23 -0.50 11.37
CA HIS A 160 6.55 -0.42 12.03
C HIS A 160 6.48 -0.53 13.55
N MET A 161 5.57 0.22 14.20
CA MET A 161 5.45 0.21 15.66
C MET A 161 5.00 -1.17 16.17
N TRP A 162 4.04 -1.80 15.52
CA TRP A 162 3.59 -3.13 15.85
C TRP A 162 4.69 -4.18 15.64
N CYS A 163 5.43 -4.11 14.54
CA CYS A 163 6.58 -4.98 14.30
C CYS A 163 7.61 -4.86 15.42
N ARG A 164 7.98 -3.64 15.78
CA ARG A 164 8.94 -3.41 16.88
C ARG A 164 8.45 -3.96 18.21
N ALA A 165 7.19 -3.71 18.56
CA ALA A 165 6.61 -4.17 19.83
C ALA A 165 6.55 -5.71 19.93
N LEU A 166 6.34 -6.40 18.81
CA LEU A 166 6.21 -7.86 18.77
C LEU A 166 7.47 -8.60 18.32
N GLY A 167 8.60 -7.90 18.20
CA GLY A 167 9.90 -8.49 17.83
C GLY A 167 9.95 -8.98 16.38
N ILE A 168 9.19 -8.33 15.48
CA ILE A 168 9.20 -8.59 14.05
C ILE A 168 10.16 -7.61 13.36
N LYS A 169 10.89 -8.07 12.35
CA LYS A 169 11.75 -7.19 11.54
C LYS A 169 10.91 -6.17 10.79
N SER A 170 11.16 -4.90 11.05
CA SER A 170 10.40 -3.85 10.37
C SER A 170 10.90 -3.58 8.95
N PRO A 171 10.00 -3.36 7.98
CA PRO A 171 10.38 -2.93 6.62
C PRO A 171 11.22 -1.65 6.60
N LYS A 172 10.96 -0.72 7.53
CA LYS A 172 11.69 0.56 7.64
C LYS A 172 13.17 0.40 8.05
N GLU A 173 13.58 -0.77 8.52
CA GLU A 173 15.00 -1.04 8.81
C GLU A 173 15.87 -1.09 7.54
N SER A 174 15.26 -1.20 6.36
CA SER A 174 15.94 -1.06 5.07
C SER A 174 16.33 0.39 4.72
N GLY A 175 15.91 1.37 5.52
CA GLY A 175 16.18 2.81 5.30
C GLY A 175 15.16 3.52 4.40
N VAL A 176 14.23 2.80 3.78
CA VAL A 176 13.17 3.37 2.94
C VAL A 176 11.91 3.57 3.78
N LYS A 177 11.24 4.71 3.61
CA LYS A 177 9.93 5.02 4.20
C LYS A 177 8.88 5.16 3.09
N GLY A 178 7.61 5.00 3.43
CA GLY A 178 6.51 5.19 2.48
C GLY A 178 6.53 6.56 1.80
N ASP A 179 6.89 7.61 2.55
CA ASP A 179 7.00 8.97 2.04
C ASP A 179 8.13 9.14 1.01
N ASP A 180 9.12 8.24 1.00
CA ASP A 180 10.24 8.28 0.05
C ASP A 180 9.88 7.68 -1.31
N VAL A 181 8.78 6.92 -1.43
CA VAL A 181 8.41 6.17 -2.64
C VAL A 181 8.30 7.07 -3.87
N GLY A 182 7.69 8.25 -3.72
CA GLY A 182 7.58 9.22 -4.81
C GLY A 182 8.94 9.72 -5.31
N ASN A 183 9.90 9.94 -4.41
CA ASN A 183 11.27 10.34 -4.74
C ASN A 183 12.02 9.20 -5.42
N LEU A 184 11.97 8.00 -4.85
CA LEU A 184 12.59 6.80 -5.42
C LEU A 184 12.08 6.53 -6.84
N PHE A 185 10.78 6.72 -7.07
CA PHE A 185 10.20 6.54 -8.39
C PHE A 185 10.73 7.57 -9.40
N ARG A 186 10.83 8.85 -9.02
CA ARG A 186 11.42 9.91 -9.84
C ARG A 186 12.91 9.69 -10.14
N GLU A 187 13.63 9.09 -9.19
CA GLU A 187 15.05 8.75 -9.32
C GLU A 187 15.31 7.44 -10.09
N GLY A 188 14.26 6.75 -10.55
CA GLY A 188 14.38 5.47 -11.24
C GLY A 188 14.79 4.29 -10.36
N LYS A 189 14.69 4.42 -9.03
CA LYS A 189 15.03 3.37 -8.05
C LYS A 189 13.88 2.36 -7.85
N PHE A 190 13.35 1.85 -8.96
CA PHE A 190 12.17 1.00 -8.99
C PHE A 190 12.33 -0.31 -8.20
N LEU A 191 13.53 -0.93 -8.27
CA LEU A 191 13.82 -2.15 -7.51
C LEU A 191 13.84 -1.92 -5.99
N ASP A 192 14.18 -0.72 -5.53
CA ASP A 192 14.18 -0.42 -4.11
C ASP A 192 12.75 -0.24 -3.60
N ILE A 193 11.85 0.31 -4.41
CA ILE A 193 10.40 0.33 -4.14
C ILE A 193 9.86 -1.09 -4.06
N ALA A 194 10.21 -1.97 -5.02
CA ALA A 194 9.77 -3.37 -5.01
C ALA A 194 10.27 -4.13 -3.78
N LYS A 195 11.54 -3.94 -3.39
CA LYS A 195 12.12 -4.55 -2.18
C LYS A 195 11.48 -4.02 -0.90
N TYR A 196 11.16 -2.73 -0.83
CA TYR A 196 10.44 -2.13 0.29
C TYR A 196 9.04 -2.77 0.41
N ASN A 197 8.28 -2.83 -0.66
CA ASN A 197 6.95 -3.47 -0.68
C ASN A 197 7.03 -4.98 -0.34
N MET A 198 8.08 -5.70 -0.80
CA MET A 198 8.34 -7.08 -0.38
C MET A 198 8.54 -7.17 1.14
N GLY A 199 9.24 -6.23 1.74
CA GLY A 199 9.41 -6.14 3.19
C GLY A 199 8.08 -5.95 3.92
N ASP A 200 7.21 -5.08 3.39
CA ASP A 200 5.89 -4.81 3.96
C ASP A 200 4.99 -6.07 3.97
N ILE A 201 4.92 -6.83 2.86
CA ILE A 201 4.08 -8.04 2.81
C ILE A 201 4.60 -9.15 3.73
N ILE A 202 5.93 -9.32 3.85
CA ILE A 202 6.54 -10.28 4.78
C ILE A 202 6.23 -9.88 6.24
N ALA A 203 6.45 -8.61 6.59
CA ALA A 203 6.17 -8.12 7.93
C ALA A 203 4.68 -8.20 8.29
N THR A 204 3.79 -7.93 7.33
CA THR A 204 2.34 -8.08 7.52
C THR A 204 1.96 -9.53 7.79
N LYS A 205 2.57 -10.49 7.10
CA LYS A 205 2.35 -11.92 7.34
C LYS A 205 2.85 -12.35 8.72
N GLU A 206 4.05 -11.94 9.12
CA GLU A 206 4.58 -12.24 10.45
C GLU A 206 3.71 -11.62 11.56
N LEU A 207 3.19 -10.41 11.33
CA LEU A 207 2.25 -9.77 12.23
C LEU A 207 0.92 -10.51 12.33
N TYR A 208 0.42 -11.03 11.20
CA TYR A 208 -0.78 -11.89 11.17
C TYR A 208 -0.60 -13.16 12.00
N ASP A 209 0.58 -13.81 11.94
CA ASP A 209 0.88 -14.98 12.77
C ASP A 209 0.86 -14.64 14.27
N LYS A 210 1.47 -13.50 14.64
CA LYS A 210 1.43 -13.02 16.04
C LYS A 210 0.01 -12.70 16.47
N TRP A 211 -0.76 -12.02 15.62
CA TRP A 211 -2.16 -11.72 15.90
C TRP A 211 -2.99 -13.00 16.04
N THR A 212 -2.87 -13.95 15.14
CA THR A 212 -3.59 -15.23 15.19
C THR A 212 -3.28 -15.99 16.48
N ARG A 213 -2.02 -15.96 16.90
CA ARG A 213 -1.58 -16.71 18.09
C ARG A 213 -1.98 -16.05 19.42
N TYR A 214 -1.95 -14.73 19.51
CA TYR A 214 -2.03 -14.03 20.80
C TYR A 214 -3.24 -13.12 20.97
N PHE A 215 -3.90 -12.72 19.90
CA PHE A 215 -5.01 -11.75 19.93
C PHE A 215 -6.33 -12.33 19.44
N ARG A 216 -6.27 -13.37 18.61
CA ARG A 216 -7.48 -14.03 18.10
C ARG A 216 -7.97 -15.03 19.12
N PHE A 217 -9.17 -14.76 19.67
CA PHE A 217 -9.87 -15.72 20.49
C PHE A 217 -10.70 -16.65 19.58
N SER A 218 -10.60 -17.95 19.82
CA SER A 218 -11.37 -18.98 19.10
C SER A 218 -12.81 -19.01 19.57
#